data_0c1aebe034451861c9d72e80a53837b5
#
_entry.id   0c1aebe034451861c9d72e80a53837b5
#
_cell.length_a   1.000
_cell.length_b   1.000
_cell.length_c   1.000
_cell.angle_alpha   90.00
_cell.angle_beta   90.00
_cell.angle_gamma   90.00
#
_symmetry.space_group_name_H-M   'P 1'
#
loop_
_entity.id
_entity.type
_entity.pdbx_description
1 polymer ?
#
loop_
_entity_poly.entity_id
_entity_poly.type
_entity_poly.pdbx_seq_one_letter_code
_entity_poly.pdbx_strand_id
1 'polypeptide(L)'
;MIFYYSGCGNSRWIADELAKGLEDKLEFIPDLLRKMDSEAGLTLNVDGDSLGFVFPIYAWAAPKLVEEFVLKVSWKGVPSQVWFACTCGDEMGLTLKTFRQTLAKAGLRLNSCYCFQMPETYLCFPGFHLDTEEGAQRKIAAAKEKLPKVIESIRNAERVEDTIVGSMPRLKSGLIRDAFNLFVSDKGYRVLESCTGCGVCAKHCPLHNIRMVDGRPRWQGNCTQCMACYHYCPQNAIQYKSFTKDKGQYHF
;
A
#
# COMPACT_ATOMS: atom_id res chain seq x y z
N MET A 1 -0.98 -17.28 5.36
CA MET A 1 -1.82 -16.09 5.68
C MET A 1 -1.20 -14.85 5.03
N ILE A 2 -2.02 -14.01 4.38
CA ILE A 2 -1.54 -12.82 3.66
C ILE A 2 -2.16 -11.56 4.28
N PHE A 3 -1.32 -10.63 4.71
CA PHE A 3 -1.72 -9.30 5.20
C PHE A 3 -1.50 -8.27 4.10
N TYR A 4 -2.51 -7.44 3.83
CA TYR A 4 -2.35 -6.45 2.78
C TYR A 4 -2.81 -5.04 3.18
N TYR A 5 -2.23 -4.06 2.49
CA TYR A 5 -2.68 -2.68 2.47
C TYR A 5 -2.78 -2.18 1.03
N SER A 6 -3.84 -1.45 0.72
CA SER A 6 -4.04 -0.83 -0.58
C SER A 6 -4.85 0.46 -0.47
N GLY A 7 -4.50 1.48 -1.23
CA GLY A 7 -5.28 2.71 -1.40
C GLY A 7 -6.20 2.64 -2.63
N CYS A 8 -5.61 2.56 -3.83
CA CYS A 8 -6.31 2.69 -5.10
C CYS A 8 -6.53 1.36 -5.85
N GLY A 9 -6.35 0.22 -5.19
CA GLY A 9 -6.67 -1.09 -5.75
C GLY A 9 -5.48 -1.91 -6.22
N ASN A 10 -4.40 -1.34 -6.75
CA ASN A 10 -3.26 -2.07 -7.30
C ASN A 10 -2.73 -3.19 -6.39
N SER A 11 -2.37 -2.86 -5.15
CA SER A 11 -1.85 -3.86 -4.20
C SER A 11 -2.93 -4.85 -3.77
N ARG A 12 -4.20 -4.43 -3.71
CA ARG A 12 -5.31 -5.33 -3.42
C ARG A 12 -5.46 -6.40 -4.49
N TRP A 13 -5.43 -6.00 -5.77
CA TRP A 13 -5.52 -6.95 -6.87
C TRP A 13 -4.38 -7.98 -6.83
N ILE A 14 -3.12 -7.54 -6.61
CA ILE A 14 -1.99 -8.46 -6.43
C ILE A 14 -2.23 -9.39 -5.23
N ALA A 15 -2.73 -8.87 -4.11
CA ALA A 15 -3.00 -9.66 -2.91
C ALA A 15 -4.11 -10.69 -3.13
N ASP A 16 -5.20 -10.28 -3.81
CA ASP A 16 -6.32 -11.18 -4.16
C ASP A 16 -5.85 -12.33 -5.08
N GLU A 17 -5.03 -12.05 -6.11
CA GLU A 17 -4.50 -13.07 -7.02
C GLU A 17 -3.50 -14.02 -6.32
N LEU A 18 -2.64 -13.48 -5.44
CA LEU A 18 -1.73 -14.30 -4.63
C LEU A 18 -2.51 -15.17 -3.64
N ALA A 19 -3.50 -14.63 -2.94
CA ALA A 19 -4.32 -15.37 -1.99
C ALA A 19 -5.08 -16.50 -2.69
N LYS A 20 -5.69 -16.20 -3.84
CA LYS A 20 -6.37 -17.21 -4.67
C LYS A 20 -5.40 -18.28 -5.17
N GLY A 21 -4.24 -17.90 -5.68
CA GLY A 21 -3.25 -18.85 -6.19
C GLY A 21 -2.61 -19.71 -5.10
N LEU A 22 -2.45 -19.20 -3.89
CA LEU A 22 -1.88 -19.91 -2.75
C LEU A 22 -2.94 -20.60 -1.87
N GLU A 23 -4.23 -20.43 -2.18
CA GLU A 23 -5.37 -20.91 -1.38
C GLU A 23 -5.29 -20.41 0.09
N ASP A 24 -4.86 -19.16 0.26
CA ASP A 24 -4.54 -18.59 1.56
C ASP A 24 -5.52 -17.48 1.98
N LYS A 25 -5.59 -17.23 3.28
CA LYS A 25 -6.43 -16.18 3.86
C LYS A 25 -5.83 -14.81 3.60
N LEU A 26 -6.70 -13.84 3.31
CA LEU A 26 -6.35 -12.46 3.05
C LEU A 26 -6.93 -11.54 4.12
N GLU A 27 -6.07 -10.78 4.81
CA GLU A 27 -6.44 -9.90 5.91
C GLU A 27 -6.04 -8.45 5.62
N PHE A 28 -6.97 -7.51 5.81
CA PHE A 28 -6.73 -6.09 5.56
C PHE A 28 -6.09 -5.41 6.78
N ILE A 29 -4.84 -4.97 6.65
CA ILE A 29 -4.06 -4.38 7.74
C ILE A 29 -4.78 -3.24 8.49
N PRO A 30 -5.43 -2.25 7.83
CA PRO A 30 -6.13 -1.19 8.54
C PRO A 30 -7.26 -1.68 9.46
N ASP A 31 -7.96 -2.75 9.09
CA ASP A 31 -9.02 -3.32 9.91
C ASP A 31 -8.46 -4.00 11.16
N LEU A 32 -7.33 -4.66 11.01
CA LEU A 32 -6.63 -5.29 12.14
C LEU A 32 -6.05 -4.24 13.09
N LEU A 33 -5.45 -3.17 12.57
CA LEU A 33 -4.95 -2.07 13.40
C LEU A 33 -6.09 -1.42 14.22
N ARG A 34 -7.28 -1.22 13.63
CA ARG A 34 -8.45 -0.70 14.36
C ARG A 34 -8.91 -1.63 15.49
N LYS A 35 -8.90 -2.93 15.23
CA LYS A 35 -9.21 -3.92 16.28
C LYS A 35 -8.21 -3.82 17.43
N MET A 36 -6.92 -3.66 17.13
CA MET A 36 -5.86 -3.50 18.13
C MET A 36 -6.01 -2.23 18.97
N ASP A 37 -6.49 -1.14 18.40
CA ASP A 37 -6.73 0.11 19.14
C ASP A 37 -7.95 0.02 20.09
N SER A 38 -8.89 -0.91 19.84
CA SER A 38 -10.06 -1.15 20.67
C SER A 38 -9.90 -2.30 21.68
N GLU A 39 -8.90 -3.15 21.52
CA GLU A 39 -8.65 -4.35 22.32
C GLU A 39 -7.22 -4.34 22.88
N ALA A 40 -6.92 -5.21 23.85
CA ALA A 40 -5.60 -5.29 24.50
C ALA A 40 -4.48 -5.88 23.61
N GLY A 41 -4.40 -5.46 22.36
CA GLY A 41 -3.41 -5.93 21.37
C GLY A 41 -3.90 -7.08 20.51
N LEU A 42 -3.08 -7.49 19.53
CA LEU A 42 -3.35 -8.61 18.63
C LEU A 42 -2.22 -9.65 18.75
N THR A 43 -2.59 -10.88 19.08
CA THR A 43 -1.68 -12.03 19.04
C THR A 43 -2.07 -12.93 17.88
N LEU A 44 -1.12 -13.26 17.00
CA LEU A 44 -1.31 -14.17 15.89
C LEU A 44 -0.39 -15.37 16.03
N ASN A 45 -0.95 -16.57 16.00
CA ASN A 45 -0.17 -17.79 15.89
C ASN A 45 0.11 -18.06 14.41
N VAL A 46 1.41 -18.11 14.06
CA VAL A 46 1.90 -18.27 12.67
C VAL A 46 2.79 -19.51 12.54
N ASP A 47 2.68 -20.44 13.50
CA ASP A 47 3.53 -21.63 13.53
C ASP A 47 3.29 -22.52 12.31
N GLY A 48 4.35 -22.75 11.52
CA GLY A 48 4.27 -23.50 10.27
C GLY A 48 3.61 -22.78 9.09
N ASP A 49 3.01 -21.62 9.30
CA ASP A 49 2.32 -20.87 8.23
C ASP A 49 3.30 -20.18 7.25
N SER A 50 2.88 -20.06 5.99
CA SER A 50 3.46 -19.10 5.06
C SER A 50 2.89 -17.70 5.36
N LEU A 51 3.77 -16.74 5.65
CA LEU A 51 3.39 -15.40 6.09
C LEU A 51 3.72 -14.38 5.01
N GLY A 52 2.69 -13.79 4.39
CA GLY A 52 2.82 -12.83 3.30
C GLY A 52 2.40 -11.41 3.68
N PHE A 53 3.11 -10.41 3.13
CA PHE A 53 2.74 -9.00 3.24
C PHE A 53 2.64 -8.39 1.84
N VAL A 54 1.50 -7.72 1.51
CA VAL A 54 1.31 -7.08 0.21
C VAL A 54 0.96 -5.61 0.40
N PHE A 55 1.76 -4.71 -0.17
CA PHE A 55 1.59 -3.27 0.05
C PHE A 55 2.14 -2.40 -1.09
N PRO A 56 1.63 -1.15 -1.26
CA PRO A 56 2.22 -0.19 -2.18
C PRO A 56 3.51 0.40 -1.61
N ILE A 57 4.38 0.87 -2.50
CA ILE A 57 5.55 1.67 -2.09
C ILE A 57 5.12 3.14 -1.92
N TYR A 58 5.37 3.70 -0.73
CA TYR A 58 5.19 5.11 -0.43
C TYR A 58 6.55 5.74 -0.11
N ALA A 59 6.92 6.76 -0.85
CA ALA A 59 8.22 7.42 -0.70
C ALA A 59 9.39 6.43 -0.59
N TRP A 60 9.45 5.47 -1.52
CA TRP A 60 10.50 4.44 -1.65
C TRP A 60 10.67 3.56 -0.40
N ALA A 61 9.57 3.28 0.30
CA ALA A 61 9.53 2.38 1.46
C ALA A 61 8.15 1.74 1.63
N ALA A 62 8.04 0.78 2.55
CA ALA A 62 6.75 0.30 3.02
C ALA A 62 5.99 1.44 3.71
N PRO A 63 4.65 1.52 3.56
CA PRO A 63 3.84 2.50 4.27
C PRO A 63 4.01 2.35 5.79
N LYS A 64 4.08 3.49 6.50
CA LYS A 64 4.30 3.51 7.94
C LYS A 64 3.32 2.61 8.71
N LEU A 65 2.05 2.61 8.31
CA LEU A 65 1.03 1.75 8.94
C LEU A 65 1.31 0.25 8.79
N VAL A 66 1.97 -0.18 7.69
CA VAL A 66 2.37 -1.59 7.49
C VAL A 66 3.53 -1.94 8.44
N GLU A 67 4.51 -1.04 8.57
CA GLU A 67 5.61 -1.21 9.53
C GLU A 67 5.08 -1.22 10.97
N GLU A 68 4.14 -0.33 11.31
CA GLU A 68 3.48 -0.28 12.62
C GLU A 68 2.71 -1.57 12.92
N PHE A 69 1.96 -2.09 11.95
CA PHE A 69 1.25 -3.37 12.11
C PHE A 69 2.22 -4.49 12.46
N VAL A 70 3.30 -4.65 11.68
CA VAL A 70 4.32 -5.69 11.93
C VAL A 70 4.91 -5.58 13.34
N LEU A 71 5.16 -4.37 13.83
CA LEU A 71 5.78 -4.14 15.14
C LEU A 71 4.80 -4.23 16.32
N LYS A 72 3.52 -3.97 16.10
CA LYS A 72 2.49 -4.01 17.16
C LYS A 72 1.93 -5.42 17.40
N VAL A 73 1.93 -6.29 16.37
CA VAL A 73 1.42 -7.66 16.51
C VAL A 73 2.36 -8.51 17.37
N SER A 74 1.79 -9.28 18.29
CA SER A 74 2.52 -10.34 19.03
C SER A 74 2.51 -11.61 18.19
N TRP A 75 3.60 -11.84 17.44
CA TRP A 75 3.78 -13.04 16.63
C TRP A 75 4.13 -14.24 17.49
N LYS A 76 3.38 -15.35 17.43
CA LYS A 76 3.63 -16.59 18.16
C LYS A 76 3.93 -17.74 17.18
N GLY A 77 4.88 -18.61 17.55
CA GLY A 77 5.34 -19.70 16.69
C GLY A 77 6.39 -19.25 15.68
N VAL A 78 6.79 -20.17 14.81
CA VAL A 78 7.80 -19.95 13.77
C VAL A 78 7.15 -20.19 12.41
N PRO A 79 6.98 -19.14 11.56
CA PRO A 79 6.45 -19.33 10.22
C PRO A 79 7.40 -20.17 9.37
N SER A 80 6.85 -20.99 8.48
CA SER A 80 7.64 -21.78 7.52
C SER A 80 8.41 -20.88 6.56
N GLN A 81 7.82 -19.75 6.19
CA GLN A 81 8.47 -18.69 5.41
C GLN A 81 7.79 -17.35 5.66
N VAL A 82 8.56 -16.27 5.44
CA VAL A 82 8.05 -14.89 5.43
C VAL A 82 8.43 -14.25 4.11
N TRP A 83 7.46 -13.67 3.40
CA TRP A 83 7.69 -12.98 2.14
C TRP A 83 6.89 -11.69 2.05
N PHE A 84 7.30 -10.79 1.14
CA PHE A 84 6.44 -9.68 0.79
C PHE A 84 6.38 -9.46 -0.72
N ALA A 85 5.25 -8.95 -1.18
CA ALA A 85 5.08 -8.41 -2.52
C ALA A 85 4.74 -6.92 -2.42
N CYS A 86 5.40 -6.09 -3.22
CA CYS A 86 5.09 -4.66 -3.25
C CYS A 86 4.68 -4.21 -4.65
N THR A 87 3.85 -3.16 -4.69
CA THR A 87 3.50 -2.47 -5.95
C THR A 87 4.10 -1.07 -5.95
N CYS A 88 4.70 -0.66 -7.05
CA CYS A 88 5.25 0.68 -7.24
C CYS A 88 4.95 1.20 -8.65
N GLY A 89 4.95 2.52 -8.83
CA GLY A 89 4.88 3.12 -10.16
C GLY A 89 6.10 2.76 -10.98
N ASP A 90 7.28 3.06 -10.44
CA ASP A 90 8.55 2.86 -11.13
C ASP A 90 9.54 2.00 -10.33
N GLU A 91 9.84 2.38 -9.08
CA GLU A 91 10.92 1.79 -8.29
C GLU A 91 10.56 1.67 -6.81
N MET A 92 11.13 0.67 -6.13
CA MET A 92 10.86 0.41 -4.71
C MET A 92 11.95 0.96 -3.76
N GLY A 93 13.03 1.53 -4.29
CA GLY A 93 14.14 2.01 -3.49
C GLY A 93 14.79 0.90 -2.65
N LEU A 94 15.10 1.23 -1.39
CA LEU A 94 15.68 0.28 -0.43
C LEU A 94 14.64 -0.45 0.42
N THR A 95 13.41 -0.59 -0.05
CA THR A 95 12.31 -1.24 0.71
C THR A 95 12.68 -2.63 1.20
N LEU A 96 13.36 -3.43 0.37
CA LEU A 96 13.84 -4.76 0.79
C LEU A 96 14.67 -4.67 2.08
N LYS A 97 15.63 -3.73 2.12
CA LYS A 97 16.51 -3.55 3.29
C LYS A 97 15.73 -3.05 4.50
N THR A 98 14.92 -2.01 4.33
CA THR A 98 14.21 -1.36 5.46
C THR A 98 13.11 -2.26 6.02
N PHE A 99 12.34 -2.92 5.17
CA PHE A 99 11.27 -3.81 5.63
C PHE A 99 11.81 -5.10 6.24
N ARG A 100 12.92 -5.65 5.72
CA ARG A 100 13.65 -6.74 6.37
C ARG A 100 14.06 -6.38 7.80
N GLN A 101 14.52 -5.15 8.04
CA GLN A 101 14.86 -4.66 9.38
C GLN A 101 13.63 -4.55 10.29
N THR A 102 12.49 -4.09 9.74
CA THR A 102 11.22 -4.04 10.48
C THR A 102 10.75 -5.43 10.89
N LEU A 103 10.77 -6.40 9.97
CA LEU A 103 10.43 -7.80 10.26
C LEU A 103 11.36 -8.40 11.32
N ALA A 104 12.67 -8.17 11.21
CA ALA A 104 13.65 -8.66 12.17
C ALA A 104 13.41 -8.12 13.59
N LYS A 105 13.01 -6.84 13.74
CA LYS A 105 12.61 -6.27 15.03
C LYS A 105 11.38 -6.96 15.63
N ALA A 106 10.51 -7.50 14.80
CA ALA A 106 9.34 -8.28 15.21
C ALA A 106 9.62 -9.79 15.39
N GLY A 107 10.89 -10.21 15.28
CA GLY A 107 11.29 -11.62 15.39
C GLY A 107 11.03 -12.45 14.12
N LEU A 108 10.68 -11.82 13.01
CA LEU A 108 10.37 -12.47 11.73
C LEU A 108 11.57 -12.41 10.78
N ARG A 109 11.88 -13.54 10.13
CA ARG A 109 12.97 -13.64 9.16
C ARG A 109 12.44 -13.64 7.74
N LEU A 110 12.72 -12.57 6.97
CA LEU A 110 12.33 -12.47 5.57
C LEU A 110 13.06 -13.49 4.71
N ASN A 111 12.30 -14.27 3.93
CA ASN A 111 12.81 -15.22 2.93
C ASN A 111 12.88 -14.61 1.53
N SER A 112 11.78 -13.98 1.08
CA SER A 112 11.66 -13.54 -0.31
C SER A 112 10.94 -12.21 -0.45
N CYS A 113 11.22 -11.49 -1.54
CA CYS A 113 10.46 -10.31 -1.92
C CYS A 113 10.20 -10.28 -3.43
N TYR A 114 9.06 -9.69 -3.80
CA TYR A 114 8.60 -9.56 -5.18
C TYR A 114 8.11 -8.14 -5.43
N CYS A 115 8.62 -7.50 -6.49
CA CYS A 115 8.24 -6.14 -6.87
C CYS A 115 7.40 -6.15 -8.14
N PHE A 116 6.21 -5.56 -8.10
CA PHE A 116 5.33 -5.38 -9.25
C PHE A 116 5.25 -3.90 -9.64
N GLN A 117 5.63 -3.56 -10.87
CA GLN A 117 5.29 -2.25 -11.40
C GLN A 117 3.80 -2.22 -11.76
N MET A 118 3.10 -1.25 -11.19
CA MET A 118 1.67 -1.04 -11.39
C MET A 118 1.42 0.44 -11.73
N PRO A 119 0.27 0.77 -12.32
CA PRO A 119 -0.02 2.15 -12.68
C PRO A 119 0.15 3.14 -11.53
N GLU A 120 0.73 4.31 -11.84
CA GLU A 120 0.97 5.36 -10.84
C GLU A 120 -0.33 5.96 -10.33
N THR A 121 -0.39 6.20 -9.03
CA THR A 121 -1.57 6.78 -8.37
C THR A 121 -1.23 7.98 -7.49
N TYR A 122 0.05 8.28 -7.25
CA TYR A 122 0.44 9.37 -6.39
C TYR A 122 0.54 10.70 -7.15
N LEU A 123 -0.29 11.68 -6.77
CA LEU A 123 -0.39 12.98 -7.45
C LEU A 123 -0.24 14.18 -6.50
N CYS A 124 0.06 13.94 -5.22
CA CYS A 124 0.15 15.00 -4.21
C CYS A 124 1.45 15.82 -4.27
N PHE A 125 2.27 15.64 -5.30
CA PHE A 125 3.51 16.38 -5.48
C PHE A 125 3.70 16.83 -6.93
N PRO A 126 4.37 17.97 -7.17
CA PRO A 126 4.70 18.41 -8.53
C PRO A 126 5.55 17.37 -9.27
N GLY A 127 5.29 17.19 -10.56
CA GLY A 127 6.04 16.24 -11.41
C GLY A 127 5.51 14.80 -11.40
N PHE A 128 4.59 14.46 -10.49
CA PHE A 128 3.91 13.16 -10.53
C PHE A 128 2.67 13.23 -11.44
N HIS A 129 2.53 12.25 -12.31
CA HIS A 129 1.43 12.13 -13.27
C HIS A 129 0.97 10.68 -13.33
N LEU A 130 -0.27 10.47 -13.74
CA LEU A 130 -0.73 9.12 -14.09
C LEU A 130 0.04 8.62 -15.30
N ASP A 131 0.17 7.31 -15.39
CA ASP A 131 0.63 6.67 -16.62
C ASP A 131 -0.34 6.99 -17.77
N THR A 132 0.16 6.96 -19.01
CA THR A 132 -0.71 6.89 -20.18
C THR A 132 -1.51 5.58 -20.13
N GLU A 133 -2.64 5.53 -20.81
CA GLU A 133 -3.46 4.31 -20.87
C GLU A 133 -2.63 3.10 -21.33
N GLU A 134 -1.83 3.26 -22.39
CA GLU A 134 -0.92 2.22 -22.88
C GLU A 134 0.15 1.83 -21.85
N GLY A 135 0.69 2.80 -21.11
CA GLY A 135 1.67 2.56 -20.02
C GLY A 135 1.06 1.74 -18.88
N ALA A 136 -0.15 2.13 -18.47
CA ALA A 136 -0.90 1.41 -17.45
C ALA A 136 -1.21 -0.03 -17.87
N GLN A 137 -1.69 -0.23 -19.10
CA GLN A 137 -2.00 -1.55 -19.65
C GLN A 137 -0.75 -2.44 -19.75
N ARG A 138 0.40 -1.90 -20.16
CA ARG A 138 1.67 -2.66 -20.18
C ARG A 138 2.08 -3.13 -18.79
N LYS A 139 2.00 -2.26 -17.76
CA LYS A 139 2.32 -2.61 -16.37
C LYS A 139 1.39 -3.72 -15.86
N ILE A 140 0.09 -3.60 -16.10
CA ILE A 140 -0.91 -4.61 -15.72
C ILE A 140 -0.65 -5.95 -16.42
N ALA A 141 -0.36 -5.95 -17.72
CA ALA A 141 -0.06 -7.15 -18.48
C ALA A 141 1.20 -7.85 -17.94
N ALA A 142 2.27 -7.09 -17.69
CA ALA A 142 3.50 -7.63 -17.11
C ALA A 142 3.27 -8.22 -15.70
N ALA A 143 2.45 -7.58 -14.88
CA ALA A 143 2.09 -8.10 -13.56
C ALA A 143 1.29 -9.41 -13.67
N LYS A 144 0.34 -9.50 -14.61
CA LYS A 144 -0.41 -10.75 -14.89
C LYS A 144 0.50 -11.89 -15.32
N GLU A 145 1.46 -11.64 -16.19
CA GLU A 145 2.43 -12.64 -16.65
C GLU A 145 3.36 -13.10 -15.52
N LYS A 146 3.72 -12.20 -14.62
CA LYS A 146 4.63 -12.46 -13.49
C LYS A 146 3.97 -13.29 -12.37
N LEU A 147 2.69 -13.06 -12.09
CA LEU A 147 1.95 -13.65 -10.95
C LEU A 147 2.06 -15.18 -10.86
N PRO A 148 1.88 -15.99 -11.93
CA PRO A 148 1.99 -17.45 -11.83
C PRO A 148 3.37 -17.91 -11.34
N LYS A 149 4.45 -17.27 -11.81
CA LYS A 149 5.83 -17.56 -11.41
C LYS A 149 6.08 -17.22 -9.94
N VAL A 150 5.52 -16.10 -9.47
CA VAL A 150 5.61 -15.68 -8.06
C VAL A 150 4.85 -16.65 -7.16
N ILE A 151 3.65 -17.08 -7.56
CA ILE A 151 2.86 -18.07 -6.82
C ILE A 151 3.63 -19.40 -6.69
N GLU A 152 4.21 -19.87 -7.78
CA GLU A 152 5.01 -21.10 -7.79
C GLU A 152 6.25 -20.98 -6.88
N SER A 153 6.97 -19.87 -6.99
CA SER A 153 8.13 -19.58 -6.17
C SER A 153 7.80 -19.55 -4.66
N ILE A 154 6.65 -18.96 -4.28
CA ILE A 154 6.19 -18.94 -2.88
C ILE A 154 5.80 -20.36 -2.44
N ARG A 155 5.09 -21.15 -3.26
CA ARG A 155 4.74 -22.55 -2.94
C ARG A 155 5.97 -23.40 -2.68
N ASN A 156 7.02 -23.20 -3.46
CA ASN A 156 8.29 -23.94 -3.36
C ASN A 156 9.23 -23.36 -2.26
N ALA A 157 8.78 -22.34 -1.51
CA ALA A 157 9.58 -21.64 -0.51
C ALA A 157 10.96 -21.17 -1.03
N GLU A 158 11.03 -20.76 -2.30
CA GLU A 158 12.25 -20.29 -2.93
C GLU A 158 12.70 -18.97 -2.30
N ARG A 159 14.02 -18.76 -2.25
CA ARG A 159 14.60 -17.50 -1.80
C ARG A 159 14.83 -16.57 -2.99
N VAL A 160 13.96 -15.59 -3.15
CA VAL A 160 13.99 -14.64 -4.27
C VAL A 160 14.07 -13.20 -3.74
N GLU A 161 14.96 -12.41 -4.33
CA GLU A 161 15.05 -10.96 -4.11
C GLU A 161 14.80 -10.23 -5.44
N ASP A 162 13.55 -10.20 -5.86
CA ASP A 162 13.10 -9.53 -7.07
C ASP A 162 12.80 -8.06 -6.76
N THR A 163 13.77 -7.20 -7.10
CA THR A 163 13.76 -5.79 -6.70
C THR A 163 13.97 -4.85 -7.89
N ILE A 164 13.34 -3.68 -7.82
CA ILE A 164 13.56 -2.55 -8.71
C ILE A 164 14.04 -1.39 -7.85
N VAL A 165 15.36 -1.33 -7.63
CA VAL A 165 15.95 -0.38 -6.67
C VAL A 165 15.93 1.05 -7.19
N GLY A 166 16.13 1.26 -8.48
CA GLY A 166 16.11 2.56 -9.14
C GLY A 166 17.33 3.45 -8.83
N SER A 167 17.17 4.74 -9.10
CA SER A 167 18.24 5.74 -8.97
C SER A 167 18.28 6.40 -7.59
N MET A 168 19.49 6.76 -7.11
CA MET A 168 19.73 7.45 -5.82
C MET A 168 18.98 6.81 -4.62
N PRO A 169 19.01 5.49 -4.43
CA PRO A 169 18.13 4.81 -3.50
C PRO A 169 18.38 5.20 -2.03
N ARG A 170 19.61 5.55 -1.66
CA ARG A 170 19.95 6.01 -0.29
C ARG A 170 19.31 7.35 0.03
N LEU A 171 19.31 8.29 -0.93
CA LEU A 171 18.69 9.60 -0.77
C LEU A 171 17.16 9.47 -0.69
N LYS A 172 16.57 8.69 -1.61
CA LYS A 172 15.12 8.50 -1.72
C LYS A 172 14.54 7.76 -0.52
N SER A 173 15.08 6.59 -0.18
CA SER A 173 14.61 5.78 0.96
C SER A 173 15.10 6.28 2.34
N GLY A 174 15.91 7.31 2.38
CA GLY A 174 16.36 8.00 3.59
C GLY A 174 15.73 9.38 3.70
N LEU A 175 16.49 10.42 3.38
CA LEU A 175 16.10 11.82 3.61
C LEU A 175 14.73 12.18 2.99
N ILE A 176 14.45 11.76 1.75
CA ILE A 176 13.17 12.10 1.11
C ILE A 176 12.01 11.36 1.79
N ARG A 177 12.19 10.08 2.17
CA ARG A 177 11.20 9.33 2.96
C ARG A 177 10.92 10.00 4.31
N ASP A 178 11.97 10.41 5.02
CA ASP A 178 11.82 11.03 6.34
C ASP A 178 11.10 12.39 6.22
N ALA A 179 11.45 13.18 5.21
CA ALA A 179 10.73 14.41 4.89
C ALA A 179 9.26 14.12 4.53
N PHE A 180 8.98 13.11 3.69
CA PHE A 180 7.62 12.72 3.35
C PHE A 180 6.82 12.38 4.61
N ASN A 181 7.37 11.57 5.51
CA ASN A 181 6.70 11.17 6.77
C ASN A 181 6.40 12.35 7.71
N LEU A 182 7.20 13.42 7.65
CA LEU A 182 6.97 14.66 8.41
C LEU A 182 5.88 15.54 7.79
N PHE A 183 5.79 15.57 6.46
CA PHE A 183 4.92 16.48 5.73
C PHE A 183 3.64 15.84 5.18
N VAL A 184 3.52 14.50 5.22
CA VAL A 184 2.29 13.81 4.82
C VAL A 184 1.12 14.30 5.69
N SER A 185 0.08 14.83 5.04
CA SER A 185 -1.06 15.44 5.75
C SER A 185 -2.29 15.51 4.84
N ASP A 186 -3.46 15.50 5.45
CA ASP A 186 -4.73 15.78 4.76
C ASP A 186 -5.09 17.28 4.64
N LYS A 187 -4.33 18.16 5.24
CA LYS A 187 -4.59 19.62 5.22
C LYS A 187 -4.57 20.23 3.81
N GLY A 188 -3.98 19.54 2.83
CA GLY A 188 -3.96 19.97 1.43
C GLY A 188 -5.22 19.61 0.64
N TYR A 189 -6.08 18.73 1.15
CA TYR A 189 -7.31 18.36 0.47
C TYR A 189 -8.37 19.45 0.55
N ARG A 190 -9.05 19.66 -0.56
CA ARG A 190 -10.18 20.58 -0.69
C ARG A 190 -11.30 19.92 -1.47
N VAL A 191 -12.52 20.38 -1.24
CA VAL A 191 -13.73 19.89 -1.88
C VAL A 191 -14.28 20.97 -2.78
N LEU A 192 -14.45 20.64 -4.06
CA LEU A 192 -15.03 21.54 -5.06
C LEU A 192 -16.56 21.62 -4.90
N GLU A 193 -17.17 22.62 -5.53
CA GLU A 193 -18.62 22.81 -5.54
C GLU A 193 -19.39 21.68 -6.24
N SER A 194 -18.73 20.99 -7.19
CA SER A 194 -19.26 19.80 -7.86
C SER A 194 -19.51 18.61 -6.94
N CYS A 195 -19.15 18.67 -5.65
CA CYS A 195 -19.38 17.60 -4.71
C CYS A 195 -20.86 17.39 -4.45
N THR A 196 -21.37 16.18 -4.73
CA THR A 196 -22.76 15.78 -4.52
C THR A 196 -23.04 15.20 -3.13
N GLY A 197 -22.05 15.09 -2.25
CA GLY A 197 -22.22 14.51 -0.90
C GLY A 197 -22.41 12.99 -0.89
N CYS A 198 -22.04 12.28 -1.95
CA CYS A 198 -22.32 10.84 -2.12
C CYS A 198 -21.60 9.90 -1.14
N GLY A 199 -20.60 10.38 -0.38
CA GLY A 199 -19.89 9.59 0.64
C GLY A 199 -18.87 8.56 0.11
N VAL A 200 -18.68 8.41 -1.20
CA VAL A 200 -17.74 7.44 -1.80
C VAL A 200 -16.33 7.62 -1.25
N CYS A 201 -15.86 8.86 -1.09
CA CYS A 201 -14.54 9.16 -0.54
C CYS A 201 -14.37 8.68 0.92
N ALA A 202 -15.41 8.77 1.74
CA ALA A 202 -15.39 8.26 3.12
C ALA A 202 -15.39 6.72 3.12
N LYS A 203 -16.19 6.10 2.25
CA LYS A 203 -16.26 4.63 2.11
C LYS A 203 -14.93 4.01 1.67
N HIS A 204 -14.25 4.65 0.72
CA HIS A 204 -12.97 4.15 0.17
C HIS A 204 -11.73 4.60 0.96
N CYS A 205 -11.89 5.40 2.02
CA CYS A 205 -10.76 5.77 2.86
C CYS A 205 -10.29 4.56 3.70
N PRO A 206 -9.12 3.98 3.44
CA PRO A 206 -8.67 2.77 4.13
C PRO A 206 -8.44 2.97 5.63
N LEU A 207 -8.23 4.22 6.05
CA LEU A 207 -8.04 4.58 7.47
C LEU A 207 -9.28 5.19 8.11
N HIS A 208 -10.43 5.19 7.42
CA HIS A 208 -11.67 5.86 7.88
C HIS A 208 -11.45 7.31 8.34
N ASN A 209 -10.47 7.98 7.73
CA ASN A 209 -10.06 9.34 8.07
C ASN A 209 -11.02 10.42 7.54
N ILE A 210 -12.14 10.04 6.92
CA ILE A 210 -13.07 10.98 6.31
C ILE A 210 -14.45 10.79 6.93
N ARG A 211 -14.99 11.86 7.50
CA ARG A 211 -16.40 11.96 7.96
C ARG A 211 -17.19 12.87 7.03
N MET A 212 -18.44 12.49 6.79
CA MET A 212 -19.39 13.37 6.10
C MET A 212 -20.03 14.31 7.12
N VAL A 213 -19.88 15.62 6.92
CA VAL A 213 -20.47 16.68 7.76
C VAL A 213 -21.20 17.63 6.81
N ASP A 214 -22.50 17.83 7.04
CA ASP A 214 -23.39 18.65 6.20
C ASP A 214 -23.27 18.32 4.69
N GLY A 215 -23.24 17.01 4.38
CA GLY A 215 -23.10 16.49 3.01
C GLY A 215 -21.72 16.67 2.39
N ARG A 216 -20.70 17.09 3.14
CA ARG A 216 -19.35 17.31 2.64
C ARG A 216 -18.30 16.50 3.41
N PRO A 217 -17.26 15.95 2.72
CA PRO A 217 -16.19 15.21 3.40
C PRO A 217 -15.30 16.14 4.23
N ARG A 218 -14.96 15.68 5.44
CA ARG A 218 -14.01 16.32 6.36
C ARG A 218 -12.98 15.30 6.80
N TRP A 219 -11.70 15.60 6.59
CA TRP A 219 -10.58 14.75 7.01
C TRP A 219 -10.29 14.96 8.50
N GLN A 220 -9.85 13.90 9.18
CA GLN A 220 -9.70 13.85 10.64
C GLN A 220 -8.23 13.82 11.10
N GLY A 221 -7.24 14.06 10.22
CA GLY A 221 -5.82 14.16 10.57
C GLY A 221 -5.02 12.87 10.47
N ASN A 222 -5.65 11.72 10.16
CA ASN A 222 -4.97 10.43 10.03
C ASN A 222 -4.87 10.01 8.55
N CYS A 223 -4.10 10.74 7.75
CA CYS A 223 -4.01 10.53 6.31
C CYS A 223 -2.63 10.02 5.89
N THR A 224 -2.58 9.00 5.05
CA THR A 224 -1.35 8.48 4.43
C THR A 224 -1.11 9.00 3.01
N GLN A 225 -1.96 9.90 2.52
CA GLN A 225 -1.95 10.38 1.12
C GLN A 225 -2.04 9.25 0.08
N CYS A 226 -2.82 8.21 0.38
CA CYS A 226 -3.05 7.09 -0.55
C CYS A 226 -3.86 7.47 -1.80
N MET A 227 -4.43 8.67 -1.85
CA MET A 227 -5.22 9.23 -2.94
C MET A 227 -6.56 8.51 -3.24
N ALA A 228 -6.98 7.50 -2.46
CA ALA A 228 -8.24 6.80 -2.70
C ALA A 228 -9.44 7.75 -2.80
N CYS A 229 -9.54 8.73 -1.88
CA CYS A 229 -10.63 9.71 -1.89
C CYS A 229 -10.68 10.56 -3.18
N TYR A 230 -9.51 10.85 -3.78
CA TYR A 230 -9.41 11.55 -5.06
C TYR A 230 -9.81 10.64 -6.22
N HIS A 231 -9.21 9.46 -6.30
CA HIS A 231 -9.37 8.57 -7.45
C HIS A 231 -10.75 7.93 -7.55
N TYR A 232 -11.40 7.63 -6.43
CA TYR A 232 -12.77 7.07 -6.42
C TYR A 232 -13.88 8.13 -6.45
N CYS A 233 -13.55 9.44 -6.47
CA CYS A 233 -14.58 10.47 -6.49
C CYS A 233 -15.27 10.54 -7.88
N PRO A 234 -16.57 10.19 -8.01
CA PRO A 234 -17.23 10.13 -9.31
C PRO A 234 -17.42 11.52 -9.95
N GLN A 235 -17.34 12.59 -9.14
CA GLN A 235 -17.46 13.98 -9.60
C GLN A 235 -16.09 14.68 -9.74
N ASN A 236 -14.97 13.94 -9.52
CA ASN A 236 -13.63 14.53 -9.42
C ASN A 236 -13.60 15.80 -8.54
N ALA A 237 -14.43 15.81 -7.49
CA ALA A 237 -14.65 16.97 -6.62
C ALA A 237 -13.63 17.09 -5.50
N ILE A 238 -12.70 16.16 -5.35
CA ILE A 238 -11.63 16.20 -4.35
C ILE A 238 -10.34 16.58 -5.04
N GLN A 239 -9.66 17.62 -4.51
CA GLN A 239 -8.40 18.11 -5.03
C GLN A 239 -7.38 18.23 -3.90
N TYR A 240 -6.08 18.05 -4.21
CA TYR A 240 -4.99 18.27 -3.28
C TYR A 240 -4.15 19.49 -3.71
N LYS A 241 -4.27 20.59 -2.99
CA LYS A 241 -3.65 21.88 -3.33
C LYS A 241 -3.94 22.26 -4.81
N SER A 242 -2.92 22.71 -5.55
CA SER A 242 -2.96 22.90 -7.00
C SER A 242 -2.40 21.71 -7.78
N PHE A 243 -1.87 20.68 -7.08
CA PHE A 243 -1.09 19.62 -7.71
C PHE A 243 -1.94 18.61 -8.50
N THR A 244 -3.22 18.45 -8.13
CA THR A 244 -4.15 17.53 -8.79
C THR A 244 -5.10 18.22 -9.77
N LYS A 245 -4.94 19.53 -9.97
CA LYS A 245 -5.75 20.26 -10.96
C LYS A 245 -5.49 19.68 -12.34
N ASP A 246 -6.56 19.39 -13.07
CA ASP A 246 -6.54 18.86 -14.44
C ASP A 246 -5.80 17.51 -14.60
N LYS A 247 -5.55 16.79 -13.52
CA LYS A 247 -5.06 15.41 -13.56
C LYS A 247 -6.22 14.43 -13.55
N GLY A 248 -6.08 13.35 -14.33
CA GLY A 248 -7.06 12.28 -14.39
C GLY A 248 -7.19 11.49 -13.09
N GLN A 249 -8.06 10.50 -13.11
CA GLN A 249 -8.26 9.55 -12.01
C GLN A 249 -7.93 8.15 -12.49
N TYR A 250 -7.40 7.33 -11.60
CA TYR A 250 -7.14 5.92 -11.83
C TYR A 250 -7.34 5.14 -10.54
N HIS A 251 -8.07 4.05 -10.63
CA HIS A 251 -8.14 3.02 -9.58
C HIS A 251 -8.29 1.66 -10.25
N PHE A 252 -7.83 0.61 -9.57
CA PHE A 252 -7.89 -0.76 -10.07
C PHE A 252 -9.19 -1.42 -9.63
#